data_82c36d8835e532b159d8b112d6c37602
#
_entry.id   82c36d8835e532b159d8b112d6c37602
#
_cell.length_a   1.000
_cell.length_b   1.000
_cell.length_c   1.000
_cell.angle_alpha   90.00
_cell.angle_beta   90.00
_cell.angle_gamma   90.00
#
_symmetry.space_group_name_H-M   'P 1'
#
loop_
_entity.id
_entity.type
_entity.pdbx_description
1 polymer ?
#
loop_
_entity_poly.entity_id
_entity_poly.type
_entity_poly.pdbx_seq_one_letter_code
_entity_poly.pdbx_strand_id
1 'polypeptide(L)'
;MEDERRLVGRVLRHWREMVHQGAFPRLNEIDPWMLGEDWANCLVITVEEPVELSYFVSVGKNLAVALCSSTSLAGVLLSRLPRVLSEHRCLIIEGGATLRGARILHRSALLPLSEDGITISHVLGAASYRPLATEEAWEAGVTETRWV
;
A
#
# COMPACT_ATOMS: atom_id res chain seq x y z
N MET A 1 -13.78 8.32 -8.85
CA MET A 1 -12.96 9.19 -7.98
C MET A 1 -13.30 8.97 -6.51
N GLU A 2 -14.54 9.14 -6.09
CA GLU A 2 -14.93 8.90 -4.71
C GLU A 2 -14.77 7.46 -4.26
N ASP A 3 -15.05 6.50 -5.15
CA ASP A 3 -14.92 5.08 -4.83
C ASP A 3 -13.46 4.68 -4.57
N GLU A 4 -12.52 5.29 -5.26
CA GLU A 4 -11.09 5.08 -5.06
C GLU A 4 -10.65 5.51 -3.65
N ARG A 5 -11.10 6.69 -3.23
CA ARG A 5 -10.81 7.19 -1.88
C ARG A 5 -11.43 6.31 -0.81
N ARG A 6 -12.63 5.80 -1.09
CA ARG A 6 -13.36 4.94 -0.16
C ARG A 6 -12.63 3.61 0.08
N LEU A 7 -12.03 3.03 -0.98
CA LEU A 7 -11.31 1.77 -0.85
C LEU A 7 -10.18 1.90 0.17
N VAL A 8 -9.30 2.88 -0.01
CA VAL A 8 -8.18 3.10 0.91
C VAL A 8 -8.69 3.42 2.32
N GLY A 9 -9.75 4.23 2.42
CA GLY A 9 -10.39 4.54 3.70
C GLY A 9 -10.96 3.32 4.41
N ARG A 10 -11.58 2.39 3.66
CA ARG A 10 -12.12 1.15 4.23
C ARG A 10 -11.01 0.26 4.76
N VAL A 11 -9.93 0.09 4.01
CA VAL A 11 -8.80 -0.74 4.43
C VAL A 11 -8.12 -0.11 5.65
N LEU A 12 -7.92 1.20 5.64
CA LEU A 12 -7.36 1.93 6.79
C LEU A 12 -8.22 1.75 8.04
N ARG A 13 -9.54 1.83 7.90
CA ARG A 13 -10.48 1.63 9.01
C ARG A 13 -10.34 0.23 9.58
N HIS A 14 -10.31 -0.80 8.73
CA HIS A 14 -10.13 -2.18 9.16
C HIS A 14 -8.83 -2.34 9.95
N TRP A 15 -7.74 -1.79 9.42
CA TRP A 15 -6.44 -1.83 10.10
C TRP A 15 -6.49 -1.14 11.46
N ARG A 16 -7.11 0.05 11.55
CA ARG A 16 -7.24 0.77 12.82
C ARG A 16 -8.02 0.01 13.88
N GLU A 17 -9.05 -0.73 13.45
CA GLU A 17 -9.85 -1.53 14.37
C GLU A 17 -9.03 -2.67 15.00
N MET A 18 -7.97 -3.10 14.33
CA MET A 18 -7.10 -4.17 14.82
C MET A 18 -5.92 -3.66 15.66
N VAL A 19 -5.73 -2.33 15.74
CA VAL A 19 -4.69 -1.75 16.60
C VAL A 19 -5.10 -1.90 18.06
N HIS A 20 -4.24 -2.49 18.89
CA HIS A 20 -4.47 -2.69 20.31
C HIS A 20 -3.43 -1.97 21.14
N GLN A 21 -3.88 -1.02 21.99
CA GLN A 21 -2.99 -0.33 22.94
C GLN A 21 -1.76 0.28 22.27
N GLY A 22 -1.94 0.84 21.09
CA GLY A 22 -0.87 1.45 20.32
C GLY A 22 0.03 0.48 19.57
N ALA A 23 -0.19 -0.82 19.69
CA ALA A 23 0.55 -1.84 18.94
C ALA A 23 -0.07 -2.08 17.57
N PHE A 24 0.76 -2.20 16.55
CA PHE A 24 0.29 -2.51 15.20
C PHE A 24 -0.34 -3.91 15.15
N PRO A 25 -1.33 -4.11 14.26
CA PRO A 25 -1.93 -5.43 14.08
C PRO A 25 -0.91 -6.47 13.61
N ARG A 26 -1.21 -7.73 13.88
CA ARG A 26 -0.50 -8.84 13.28
C ARG A 26 -1.06 -9.12 11.90
N LEU A 27 -0.27 -9.76 11.05
CA LEU A 27 -0.72 -10.13 9.71
C LEU A 27 -1.97 -11.00 9.76
N ASN A 28 -2.04 -11.97 10.68
CA ASN A 28 -3.18 -12.87 10.78
C ASN A 28 -4.46 -12.22 11.33
N GLU A 29 -4.38 -11.00 11.84
CA GLU A 29 -5.55 -10.23 12.26
C GLU A 29 -6.22 -9.52 11.09
N ILE A 30 -5.51 -9.34 9.98
CA ILE A 30 -6.08 -8.77 8.77
C ILE A 30 -6.97 -9.84 8.13
N ASP A 31 -8.24 -9.51 7.97
CA ASP A 31 -9.25 -10.46 7.53
C ASP A 31 -9.68 -10.19 6.08
N PRO A 32 -9.25 -11.03 5.13
CA PRO A 32 -9.66 -10.88 3.73
C PRO A 32 -11.18 -10.94 3.54
N TRP A 33 -11.89 -11.69 4.38
CA TRP A 33 -13.35 -11.76 4.32
C TRP A 33 -14.01 -10.43 4.65
N MET A 34 -13.51 -9.75 5.66
CA MET A 34 -14.03 -8.43 6.05
C MET A 34 -13.72 -7.38 5.00
N LEU A 35 -12.58 -7.50 4.33
CA LEU A 35 -12.21 -6.59 3.25
C LEU A 35 -12.96 -6.90 1.95
N GLY A 36 -13.41 -8.15 1.77
CA GLY A 36 -14.20 -8.53 0.59
C GLY A 36 -13.50 -8.19 -0.72
N GLU A 37 -14.18 -7.47 -1.59
CA GLU A 37 -13.64 -7.09 -2.91
C GLU A 37 -12.41 -6.16 -2.79
N ASP A 38 -12.28 -5.43 -1.69
CA ASP A 38 -11.14 -4.54 -1.48
C ASP A 38 -9.83 -5.32 -1.38
N TRP A 39 -9.88 -6.59 -0.96
CA TRP A 39 -8.70 -7.45 -0.89
C TRP A 39 -7.98 -7.57 -2.23
N ALA A 40 -8.73 -7.53 -3.34
CA ALA A 40 -8.14 -7.56 -4.69
C ALA A 40 -7.25 -6.34 -4.99
N ASN A 41 -7.38 -5.28 -4.22
CA ASN A 41 -6.59 -4.06 -4.32
C ASN A 41 -5.60 -3.91 -3.17
N CYS A 42 -5.28 -5.01 -2.49
CA CYS A 42 -4.31 -5.04 -1.40
C CYS A 42 -3.09 -5.85 -1.78
N LEU A 43 -2.00 -5.59 -1.08
CA LEU A 43 -0.78 -6.39 -1.16
C LEU A 43 -0.15 -6.47 0.22
N VAL A 44 0.70 -7.46 0.42
CA VAL A 44 1.44 -7.63 1.67
C VAL A 44 2.92 -7.74 1.33
N ILE A 45 3.73 -6.93 2.02
CA ILE A 45 5.18 -6.94 1.91
C ILE A 45 5.75 -7.54 3.17
N THR A 46 6.64 -8.53 3.03
CA THR A 46 7.47 -9.01 4.13
C THR A 46 8.69 -8.11 4.22
N VAL A 47 8.91 -7.55 5.41
CA VAL A 47 10.04 -6.64 5.67
C VAL A 47 11.26 -7.45 6.04
N GLU A 48 12.36 -7.18 5.35
CA GLU A 48 13.65 -7.81 5.58
C GLU A 48 14.71 -6.78 6.00
N GLU A 49 15.83 -7.25 6.46
CA GLU A 49 17.01 -6.45 6.75
C GLU A 49 18.19 -6.95 5.90
N PRO A 50 18.78 -6.11 5.00
CA PRO A 50 18.39 -4.75 4.71
C PRO A 50 17.03 -4.64 4.00
N VAL A 51 16.43 -3.46 4.07
CA VAL A 51 15.08 -3.22 3.55
C VAL A 51 14.93 -3.54 2.05
N GLU A 52 15.99 -3.44 1.28
CA GLU A 52 16.03 -3.74 -0.14
C GLU A 52 15.70 -5.20 -0.46
N LEU A 53 15.84 -6.09 0.53
CA LEU A 53 15.51 -7.51 0.39
C LEU A 53 14.05 -7.81 0.68
N SER A 54 13.27 -6.80 1.09
CA SER A 54 11.83 -6.98 1.33
C SER A 54 11.10 -7.39 0.05
N TYR A 55 10.08 -8.20 0.19
CA TYR A 55 9.40 -8.80 -0.95
C TYR A 55 7.90 -8.94 -0.73
N PHE A 56 7.15 -9.03 -1.82
CA PHE A 56 5.71 -9.28 -1.78
C PHE A 56 5.42 -10.73 -1.47
N VAL A 57 4.59 -10.98 -0.46
CA VAL A 57 4.07 -12.34 -0.17
C VAL A 57 2.65 -12.53 -0.70
N SER A 58 1.93 -11.44 -0.92
CA SER A 58 0.59 -11.47 -1.47
C SER A 58 0.36 -10.22 -2.29
N VAL A 59 -0.21 -10.38 -3.47
CA VAL A 59 -0.58 -9.25 -4.34
C VAL A 59 -1.98 -9.50 -4.86
N GLY A 60 -2.90 -8.58 -4.58
CA GLY A 60 -4.26 -8.65 -5.05
C GLY A 60 -4.33 -8.64 -6.58
N LYS A 61 -5.34 -9.31 -7.12
CA LYS A 61 -5.45 -9.51 -8.58
C LYS A 61 -5.47 -8.21 -9.37
N ASN A 62 -6.00 -7.13 -8.80
CA ASN A 62 -6.07 -5.84 -9.47
C ASN A 62 -4.74 -5.09 -9.48
N LEU A 63 -3.78 -5.53 -8.65
CA LEU A 63 -2.44 -4.93 -8.54
C LEU A 63 -1.36 -5.82 -9.14
N ALA A 64 -1.69 -7.05 -9.52
CA ALA A 64 -0.73 -8.02 -10.00
C ALA A 64 0.03 -7.52 -11.22
N VAL A 65 1.35 -7.56 -11.16
CA VAL A 65 2.26 -7.13 -12.22
C VAL A 65 3.30 -8.20 -12.47
N ALA A 66 3.69 -8.35 -13.74
CA ALA A 66 4.71 -9.32 -14.12
C ALA A 66 6.11 -8.85 -13.75
N LEU A 67 6.36 -7.55 -13.84
CA LEU A 67 7.66 -6.95 -13.55
C LEU A 67 7.49 -5.72 -12.67
N CYS A 68 8.39 -5.59 -11.71
CA CYS A 68 8.47 -4.42 -10.84
C CYS A 68 9.56 -3.50 -11.39
N SER A 69 9.19 -2.28 -11.72
CA SER A 69 10.12 -1.23 -12.13
C SER A 69 9.98 -0.03 -11.20
N SER A 70 10.89 0.94 -11.30
CA SER A 70 10.85 2.15 -10.46
C SER A 70 9.59 2.99 -10.68
N THR A 71 8.94 2.87 -11.84
CA THR A 71 7.73 3.63 -12.18
C THR A 71 6.44 2.84 -11.98
N SER A 72 6.53 1.50 -11.83
CA SER A 72 5.35 0.68 -11.58
C SER A 72 4.74 1.01 -10.22
N LEU A 73 3.44 0.74 -10.07
CA LEU A 73 2.77 0.94 -8.78
C LEU A 73 3.49 0.18 -7.67
N ALA A 74 3.85 -1.09 -7.90
CA ALA A 74 4.60 -1.88 -6.93
C ALA A 74 5.95 -1.24 -6.59
N GLY A 75 6.69 -0.75 -7.60
CA GLY A 75 7.98 -0.09 -7.39
C GLY A 75 7.83 1.22 -6.60
N VAL A 76 6.81 2.00 -6.90
CA VAL A 76 6.52 3.24 -6.16
C VAL A 76 6.23 2.93 -4.69
N LEU A 77 5.42 1.92 -4.41
CA LEU A 77 5.11 1.52 -3.04
C LEU A 77 6.35 1.02 -2.29
N LEU A 78 7.16 0.17 -2.93
CA LEU A 78 8.41 -0.32 -2.33
C LEU A 78 9.38 0.82 -2.03
N SER A 79 9.43 1.84 -2.87
CA SER A 79 10.33 2.99 -2.67
C SER A 79 10.00 3.78 -1.41
N ARG A 80 8.79 3.66 -0.89
CA ARG A 80 8.34 4.36 0.32
C ARG A 80 8.44 3.51 1.59
N LEU A 81 8.79 2.24 1.45
CA LEU A 81 8.93 1.35 2.59
C LEU A 81 9.94 1.85 3.63
N PRO A 82 11.14 2.35 3.26
CA PRO A 82 12.07 2.90 4.27
C PRO A 82 11.47 4.00 5.13
N ARG A 83 10.60 4.84 4.56
CA ARG A 83 9.93 5.92 5.31
C ARG A 83 8.95 5.36 6.33
N VAL A 84 8.16 4.35 5.96
CA VAL A 84 7.24 3.69 6.88
C VAL A 84 8.00 3.10 8.06
N LEU A 85 9.13 2.44 7.79
CA LEU A 85 9.94 1.83 8.82
C LEU A 85 10.61 2.86 9.74
N SER A 86 11.17 3.94 9.18
CA SER A 86 11.86 4.95 9.98
C SER A 86 10.91 5.80 10.82
N GLU A 87 9.75 6.15 10.27
CA GLU A 87 8.74 6.96 10.95
C GLU A 87 7.84 6.14 11.86
N HIS A 88 7.80 4.83 11.66
CA HIS A 88 6.97 3.89 12.44
C HIS A 88 5.49 4.29 12.44
N ARG A 89 4.96 4.63 11.26
CA ARG A 89 3.60 5.16 11.09
C ARG A 89 3.00 4.72 9.76
N CYS A 90 1.66 4.81 9.68
CA CYS A 90 0.96 4.67 8.40
C CYS A 90 1.34 5.80 7.44
N LEU A 91 1.32 5.49 6.17
CA LEU A 91 1.62 6.44 5.12
C LEU A 91 0.51 6.39 4.07
N ILE A 92 -0.05 7.54 3.72
CA ILE A 92 -0.97 7.69 2.59
C ILE A 92 -0.24 8.46 1.50
N ILE A 93 -0.21 7.90 0.31
CA ILE A 93 0.48 8.50 -0.83
C ILE A 93 -0.45 8.61 -2.03
N GLU A 94 -0.21 9.63 -2.84
CA GLU A 94 -0.90 9.86 -4.09
C GLU A 94 0.13 10.18 -5.17
N GLY A 95 -0.13 9.82 -6.39
CA GLY A 95 0.78 10.15 -7.47
C GLY A 95 0.54 9.37 -8.74
N GLY A 96 1.47 9.52 -9.66
CA GLY A 96 1.51 8.79 -10.91
C GLY A 96 2.32 7.52 -10.79
N ALA A 97 1.89 6.50 -11.52
CA ALA A 97 2.61 5.25 -11.62
C ALA A 97 2.23 4.57 -12.94
N THR A 98 2.84 3.43 -13.22
CA THR A 98 2.41 2.56 -14.32
C THR A 98 1.87 1.26 -13.75
N LEU A 99 0.86 0.72 -14.40
CA LEU A 99 0.29 -0.58 -14.07
C LEU A 99 0.00 -1.29 -15.38
N ARG A 100 0.63 -2.44 -15.58
CA ARG A 100 0.52 -3.21 -16.82
C ARG A 100 0.83 -2.37 -18.06
N GLY A 101 1.83 -1.47 -17.95
CA GLY A 101 2.25 -0.60 -19.02
C GLY A 101 1.41 0.65 -19.25
N ALA A 102 0.31 0.82 -18.52
CA ALA A 102 -0.54 1.98 -18.62
C ALA A 102 -0.22 3.01 -17.54
N ARG A 103 -0.32 4.30 -17.88
CA ARG A 103 -0.17 5.37 -16.90
C ARG A 103 -1.44 5.51 -16.08
N ILE A 104 -1.29 5.55 -14.78
CA ILE A 104 -2.40 5.68 -13.81
C ILE A 104 -2.12 6.80 -12.82
N LEU A 105 -3.18 7.29 -12.23
CA LEU A 105 -3.12 8.05 -10.98
C LEU A 105 -3.62 7.14 -9.86
N HIS A 106 -2.91 7.13 -8.74
CA HIS A 106 -3.24 6.24 -7.63
C HIS A 106 -3.31 6.99 -6.31
N ARG A 107 -4.07 6.41 -5.40
CA ARG A 107 -4.06 6.71 -3.97
C ARG A 107 -3.80 5.41 -3.24
N SER A 108 -2.79 5.39 -2.40
CA SER A 108 -2.34 4.17 -1.73
C SER A 108 -2.08 4.40 -0.26
N ALA A 109 -2.20 3.33 0.50
CA ALA A 109 -1.85 3.30 1.92
C ALA A 109 -0.81 2.23 2.17
N LEU A 110 0.15 2.52 3.03
CA LEU A 110 1.11 1.57 3.56
C LEU A 110 0.89 1.50 5.07
N LEU A 111 0.47 0.34 5.56
CA LEU A 111 -0.01 0.13 6.92
C LEU A 111 0.88 -0.89 7.63
N PRO A 112 1.64 -0.46 8.66
CA PRO A 112 2.56 -1.37 9.35
C PRO A 112 1.84 -2.52 10.05
N LEU A 113 2.46 -3.69 10.04
CA LEU A 113 2.04 -4.87 10.77
C LEU A 113 3.22 -5.37 11.61
N SER A 114 2.94 -5.94 12.78
CA SER A 114 3.97 -6.39 13.69
C SER A 114 3.57 -7.69 14.37
N GLU A 115 4.43 -8.71 14.30
CA GLU A 115 4.18 -9.98 14.97
C GLU A 115 4.47 -9.90 16.47
N ASP A 116 5.42 -9.06 16.87
CA ASP A 116 5.83 -8.93 18.28
C ASP A 116 5.28 -7.66 18.96
N GLY A 117 4.57 -6.82 18.23
CA GLY A 117 4.04 -5.54 18.73
C GLY A 117 5.05 -4.41 18.78
N ILE A 118 6.31 -4.65 18.44
CA ILE A 118 7.41 -3.68 18.54
C ILE A 118 8.04 -3.44 17.17
N THR A 119 8.43 -4.50 16.47
CA THR A 119 9.14 -4.44 15.21
C THR A 119 8.17 -4.62 14.03
N ILE A 120 8.25 -3.75 13.03
CA ILE A 120 7.44 -3.90 11.81
C ILE A 120 7.98 -5.10 11.03
N SER A 121 7.17 -6.16 10.94
CA SER A 121 7.51 -7.39 10.23
C SER A 121 6.92 -7.46 8.83
N HIS A 122 5.79 -6.78 8.63
CA HIS A 122 5.05 -6.76 7.36
C HIS A 122 4.44 -5.38 7.17
N VAL A 123 4.07 -5.10 5.92
CA VAL A 123 3.31 -3.90 5.58
C VAL A 123 2.14 -4.31 4.69
N LEU A 124 0.94 -3.92 5.10
CA LEU A 124 -0.26 -4.06 4.29
C LEU A 124 -0.35 -2.85 3.38
N GLY A 125 -0.35 -3.07 2.08
CA GLY A 125 -0.59 -2.03 1.10
C GLY A 125 -1.99 -2.13 0.54
N ALA A 126 -2.60 -0.99 0.27
CA ALA A 126 -3.87 -0.91 -0.44
C ALA A 126 -3.76 0.22 -1.46
N ALA A 127 -4.26 0.00 -2.67
CA ALA A 127 -4.19 1.01 -3.71
C ALA A 127 -5.49 1.05 -4.50
N SER A 128 -6.00 2.25 -4.68
CA SER A 128 -7.00 2.54 -5.68
C SER A 128 -6.36 3.36 -6.80
N TYR A 129 -6.82 3.16 -8.01
CA TYR A 129 -6.24 3.84 -9.16
C TYR A 129 -7.28 4.05 -10.25
N ARG A 130 -6.96 4.97 -11.15
CA ARG A 130 -7.75 5.21 -12.34
C ARG A 130 -6.83 5.50 -13.53
N PRO A 131 -7.29 5.24 -14.75
CA PRO A 131 -6.54 5.63 -15.94
C PRO A 131 -6.36 7.15 -15.98
N LEU A 132 -5.27 7.56 -16.60
CA LEU A 132 -5.00 8.97 -16.81
C LEU A 132 -5.94 9.51 -17.89
N ALA A 133 -6.60 10.65 -17.62
CA ALA A 133 -7.35 11.37 -18.64
C ALA A 133 -6.39 12.02 -19.63
N THR A 134 -6.83 12.17 -20.90
CA THR A 134 -5.96 12.58 -22.01
C THR A 134 -5.19 13.88 -21.77
N GLU A 135 -5.76 14.80 -21.02
CA GLU A 135 -5.17 16.13 -20.77
C GLU A 135 -4.56 16.28 -19.38
N GLU A 136 -4.58 15.23 -18.58
CA GLU A 136 -4.01 15.30 -17.23
C GLU A 136 -2.50 15.25 -17.27
N ALA A 137 -1.87 16.07 -16.42
CA ALA A 137 -0.44 15.99 -16.19
C ALA A 137 -0.11 14.68 -15.47
N TRP A 138 0.98 14.04 -15.87
CA TRP A 138 1.43 12.79 -15.25
C TRP A 138 2.92 12.85 -14.95
N GLU A 139 3.27 12.42 -13.74
CA GLU A 139 4.64 12.25 -13.32
C GLU A 139 4.69 11.05 -12.39
N ALA A 140 5.58 10.10 -12.67
CA ALA A 140 5.75 8.93 -11.82
C ALA A 140 6.28 9.35 -10.46
N GLY A 141 5.76 8.74 -9.39
CA GLY A 141 6.21 8.96 -8.04
C GLY A 141 5.11 9.35 -7.09
N VAL A 142 5.47 10.13 -6.07
CA VAL A 142 4.55 10.55 -5.01
C VAL A 142 4.34 12.05 -5.10
N THR A 143 3.09 12.47 -5.31
CA THR A 143 2.72 13.88 -5.34
C THR A 143 2.24 14.40 -3.99
N GLU A 144 1.75 13.52 -3.13
CA GLU A 144 1.28 13.89 -1.80
C GLU A 144 1.54 12.73 -0.84
N THR A 145 2.00 13.07 0.36
CA THR A 145 2.26 12.11 1.44
C THR A 145 1.62 12.61 2.72
N ARG A 146 0.86 11.76 3.38
CA ARG A 146 0.23 12.06 4.66
C ARG A 146 0.54 10.95 5.64
N TRP A 147 0.89 11.35 6.86
CA TRP A 147 1.08 10.44 7.98
C TRP A 147 -0.20 10.35 8.80
N VAL A 148 -0.67 9.17 8.98
CA VAL A 148 -1.93 8.91 9.70
C VAL A 148 -1.68 8.25 11.04
#